data_5cd30fda9d7ec74e3fc96862902c5f08
#
_entry.id   5cd30fda9d7ec74e3fc96862902c5f08
#
_cell.length_a   1.000
_cell.length_b   1.000
_cell.length_c   1.000
_cell.angle_alpha   90.00
_cell.angle_beta   90.00
_cell.angle_gamma   90.00
#
_symmetry.space_group_name_H-M   'P 1'
#
loop_
_entity.id
_entity.type
_entity.pdbx_description
1 polymer ?
#
loop_
_entity_poly.entity_id
_entity_poly.type
_entity_poly.pdbx_seq_one_letter_code
_entity_poly.pdbx_strand_id
1 'polypeptide(L)'
;VAMILSYAKDITRAYGGNVVRDCVITVPTFATQLEREALLVAAELADMRVLSLIEANTAAALQFGLDRKYEETKVILFYNAGSEAVQASLVEYSTFPDKGGGKNKTVGQFEVKGKGWKKGAGGFAIDLALTELLADGFNKKWNAKKQKGDVRTIPRAMAKIRAAAKKTKEVLSANEKIPVGIPSLHDDIDFSMTLTRPELEKAAAEVLDVATQPIIDALDAANMTVDDIDGVEIIGGGVRVPRVQAVLREFLTERRTNKSDVPELSVHLNGDEAVALGAALHGANV
;
A
#
# COMPACT_ATOMS: atom_id res chain seq x y z
N VAL A 1 -4.14 19.49 3.32
CA VAL A 1 -5.03 18.55 2.62
C VAL A 1 -5.93 19.32 1.65
N ALA A 2 -6.68 20.39 2.06
CA ALA A 2 -7.57 21.16 1.19
C ALA A 2 -6.91 21.62 -0.12
N MET A 3 -5.69 22.15 -0.08
CA MET A 3 -4.96 22.56 -1.31
C MET A 3 -4.73 21.40 -2.29
N ILE A 4 -4.45 20.18 -1.78
CA ILE A 4 -4.28 18.99 -2.63
C ILE A 4 -5.62 18.60 -3.26
N LEU A 5 -6.71 18.66 -2.49
CA LEU A 5 -8.06 18.40 -3.01
C LEU A 5 -8.47 19.42 -4.06
N SER A 6 -8.21 20.72 -3.83
CA SER A 6 -8.42 21.76 -4.84
C SER A 6 -7.66 21.50 -6.13
N TYR A 7 -6.39 21.09 -6.01
CA TYR A 7 -5.55 20.75 -7.16
C TYR A 7 -6.08 19.52 -7.91
N ALA A 8 -6.55 18.50 -7.19
CA ALA A 8 -7.19 17.33 -7.81
C ALA A 8 -8.46 17.72 -8.58
N LYS A 9 -9.28 18.63 -8.01
CA LYS A 9 -10.45 19.19 -8.69
C LYS A 9 -10.09 19.95 -9.97
N ASP A 10 -9.02 20.74 -9.94
CA ASP A 10 -8.54 21.48 -11.11
C ASP A 10 -8.05 20.55 -12.22
N ILE A 11 -7.31 19.48 -11.88
CA ILE A 11 -6.89 18.45 -12.85
C ILE A 11 -8.12 17.75 -13.45
N THR A 12 -9.10 17.37 -12.62
CA THR A 12 -10.32 16.71 -13.09
C THR A 12 -11.10 17.61 -14.05
N ARG A 13 -11.19 18.91 -13.75
CA ARG A 13 -11.81 19.91 -14.63
C ARG A 13 -11.06 20.05 -15.95
N ALA A 14 -9.73 20.11 -15.88
CA ALA A 14 -8.90 20.23 -17.08
C ALA A 14 -9.02 19.02 -18.01
N TYR A 15 -9.16 17.82 -17.44
CA TYR A 15 -9.30 16.58 -18.19
C TYR A 15 -10.74 16.36 -18.70
N GLY A 16 -11.74 16.54 -17.85
CA GLY A 16 -13.15 16.22 -18.14
C GLY A 16 -13.96 17.38 -18.71
N GLY A 17 -13.41 18.60 -18.77
CA GLY A 17 -14.10 19.81 -19.25
C GLY A 17 -15.20 20.36 -18.33
N ASN A 18 -15.58 19.66 -17.29
CA ASN A 18 -16.65 20.03 -16.37
C ASN A 18 -16.14 20.24 -14.94
N VAL A 19 -16.84 21.09 -14.18
CA VAL A 19 -16.57 21.26 -12.76
C VAL A 19 -17.22 20.11 -11.99
N VAL A 20 -16.37 19.32 -11.32
CA VAL A 20 -16.83 18.24 -10.42
C VAL A 20 -16.81 18.77 -8.99
N ARG A 21 -17.93 18.57 -8.29
CA ARG A 21 -18.08 18.92 -6.87
C ARG A 21 -18.33 17.72 -5.98
N ASP A 22 -19.07 16.73 -6.48
CA ASP A 22 -19.43 15.53 -5.74
C ASP A 22 -18.31 14.50 -5.85
N CYS A 23 -17.93 13.93 -4.71
CA CYS A 23 -16.86 12.94 -4.67
C CYS A 23 -17.07 11.90 -3.56
N VAL A 24 -16.44 10.75 -3.74
CA VAL A 24 -16.16 9.79 -2.68
C VAL A 24 -14.67 9.84 -2.38
N ILE A 25 -14.31 9.92 -1.12
CA ILE A 25 -12.90 9.95 -0.71
C ILE A 25 -12.55 8.65 0.01
N THR A 26 -11.44 8.06 -0.38
CA THR A 26 -10.93 6.85 0.30
C THR A 26 -10.11 7.23 1.52
N VAL A 27 -10.27 6.43 2.56
CA VAL A 27 -9.52 6.56 3.82
C VAL A 27 -8.81 5.24 4.14
N PRO A 28 -7.66 5.28 4.83
CA PRO A 28 -7.07 4.04 5.33
C PRO A 28 -7.95 3.43 6.42
N THR A 29 -7.88 2.10 6.57
CA THR A 29 -8.66 1.34 7.58
C THR A 29 -8.46 1.88 8.99
N PHE A 30 -7.25 2.35 9.30
CA PHE A 30 -6.87 2.90 10.60
C PHE A 30 -7.21 4.38 10.80
N ALA A 31 -7.87 5.03 9.86
CA ALA A 31 -8.26 6.44 10.02
C ALA A 31 -9.22 6.59 11.22
N THR A 32 -8.82 7.41 12.16
CA THR A 32 -9.62 7.75 13.34
C THR A 32 -10.81 8.66 12.96
N GLN A 33 -11.78 8.78 13.87
CA GLN A 33 -12.93 9.67 13.65
C GLN A 33 -12.47 11.12 13.43
N LEU A 34 -11.51 11.61 14.21
CA LEU A 34 -10.96 12.96 14.06
C LEU A 34 -10.28 13.17 12.70
N GLU A 35 -9.55 12.17 12.20
CA GLU A 35 -8.91 12.24 10.88
C GLU A 35 -9.98 12.25 9.76
N ARG A 36 -11.05 11.49 9.90
CA ARG A 36 -12.18 11.47 8.96
C ARG A 36 -12.90 12.82 8.95
N GLU A 37 -13.20 13.39 10.11
CA GLU A 37 -13.82 14.71 10.23
C GLU A 37 -12.93 15.82 9.66
N ALA A 38 -11.63 15.80 9.97
CA ALA A 38 -10.67 16.76 9.42
C ALA A 38 -10.58 16.67 7.89
N LEU A 39 -10.72 15.47 7.32
CA LEU A 39 -10.76 15.27 5.87
C LEU A 39 -12.02 15.86 5.25
N LEU A 40 -13.18 15.69 5.90
CA LEU A 40 -14.44 16.29 5.45
C LEU A 40 -14.38 17.83 5.46
N VAL A 41 -13.85 18.42 6.53
CA VAL A 41 -13.61 19.87 6.61
C VAL A 41 -12.64 20.34 5.51
N ALA A 42 -11.57 19.57 5.25
CA ALA A 42 -10.63 19.91 4.18
C ALA A 42 -11.27 19.84 2.79
N ALA A 43 -12.21 18.94 2.56
CA ALA A 43 -12.95 18.85 1.32
C ALA A 43 -13.95 20.04 1.16
N GLU A 44 -14.63 20.42 2.24
CA GLU A 44 -15.49 21.60 2.24
C GLU A 44 -14.70 22.88 1.91
N LEU A 45 -13.52 23.06 2.51
CA LEU A 45 -12.60 24.16 2.19
C LEU A 45 -12.11 24.16 0.74
N ALA A 46 -12.14 23.02 0.07
CA ALA A 46 -11.83 22.86 -1.35
C ALA A 46 -13.08 23.01 -2.25
N ASP A 47 -14.24 23.40 -1.71
CA ASP A 47 -15.52 23.45 -2.43
C ASP A 47 -15.86 22.10 -3.08
N MET A 48 -15.71 21.01 -2.31
CA MET A 48 -16.07 19.64 -2.69
C MET A 48 -17.12 19.09 -1.73
N ARG A 49 -18.14 18.44 -2.28
CA ARG A 49 -19.16 17.74 -1.51
C ARG A 49 -18.83 16.26 -1.44
N VAL A 50 -18.48 15.78 -0.26
CA VAL A 50 -18.19 14.37 -0.03
C VAL A 50 -19.51 13.62 0.17
N LEU A 51 -19.83 12.72 -0.76
CA LEU A 51 -21.01 11.86 -0.70
C LEU A 51 -20.82 10.75 0.34
N SER A 52 -19.61 10.19 0.37
CA SER A 52 -19.26 9.12 1.29
C SER A 52 -17.75 9.05 1.50
N LEU A 53 -17.33 8.50 2.65
CA LEU A 53 -15.98 7.99 2.88
C LEU A 53 -16.00 6.47 2.78
N ILE A 54 -15.06 5.89 2.04
CA ILE A 54 -14.90 4.44 1.91
C ILE A 54 -13.47 4.04 2.26
N GLU A 55 -13.29 2.89 2.91
CA GLU A 55 -11.94 2.39 3.16
C GLU A 55 -11.26 1.90 1.87
N ALA A 56 -9.95 2.15 1.75
CA ALA A 56 -9.20 1.87 0.52
C ALA A 56 -9.30 0.40 0.08
N ASN A 57 -9.13 -0.55 1.02
CA ASN A 57 -9.25 -1.97 0.69
C ASN A 57 -10.69 -2.38 0.34
N THR A 58 -11.70 -1.76 0.96
CA THR A 58 -13.12 -2.00 0.62
C THR A 58 -13.44 -1.48 -0.78
N ALA A 59 -12.90 -0.32 -1.15
CA ALA A 59 -13.02 0.21 -2.51
C ALA A 59 -12.35 -0.72 -3.53
N ALA A 60 -11.14 -1.20 -3.27
CA ALA A 60 -10.46 -2.17 -4.12
C ALA A 60 -11.26 -3.48 -4.25
N ALA A 61 -11.84 -3.98 -3.15
CA ALA A 61 -12.70 -5.16 -3.15
C ALA A 61 -13.97 -4.96 -3.98
N LEU A 62 -14.58 -3.77 -3.94
CA LEU A 62 -15.73 -3.45 -4.79
C LEU A 62 -15.35 -3.50 -6.27
N GLN A 63 -14.22 -2.89 -6.64
CA GLN A 63 -13.70 -2.95 -8.01
C GLN A 63 -13.39 -4.39 -8.44
N PHE A 64 -12.80 -5.19 -7.55
CA PHE A 64 -12.49 -6.59 -7.82
C PHE A 64 -13.74 -7.43 -8.08
N GLY A 65 -14.83 -7.21 -7.34
CA GLY A 65 -16.08 -7.96 -7.45
C GLY A 65 -16.97 -7.57 -8.62
N LEU A 66 -16.72 -6.42 -9.30
CA LEU A 66 -17.63 -5.85 -10.30
C LEU A 66 -18.00 -6.83 -11.42
N ASP A 67 -17.00 -7.51 -11.97
CA ASP A 67 -17.19 -8.42 -13.12
C ASP A 67 -17.10 -9.90 -12.73
N ARG A 68 -17.06 -10.19 -11.41
CA ARG A 68 -16.92 -11.55 -10.90
C ARG A 68 -18.21 -12.05 -10.26
N LYS A 69 -18.63 -13.23 -10.68
CA LYS A 69 -19.74 -13.95 -10.04
C LYS A 69 -19.20 -15.27 -9.53
N TYR A 70 -19.40 -15.51 -8.27
CA TYR A 70 -19.01 -16.77 -7.65
C TYR A 70 -20.26 -17.63 -7.43
N GLU A 71 -20.24 -18.86 -7.92
CA GLU A 71 -21.30 -19.84 -7.68
C GLU A 71 -21.27 -20.31 -6.21
N GLU A 72 -20.09 -20.40 -5.64
CA GLU A 72 -19.83 -20.69 -4.24
C GLU A 72 -19.24 -19.48 -3.53
N THR A 73 -19.44 -19.40 -2.23
CA THR A 73 -18.81 -18.36 -1.39
C THR A 73 -17.28 -18.45 -1.47
N LYS A 74 -16.63 -17.32 -1.69
CA LYS A 74 -15.17 -17.21 -1.78
C LYS A 74 -14.63 -16.13 -0.84
N VAL A 75 -13.57 -16.45 -0.14
CA VAL A 75 -12.86 -15.51 0.75
C VAL A 75 -11.56 -15.07 0.10
N ILE A 76 -11.46 -13.77 -0.17
CA ILE A 76 -10.28 -13.16 -0.80
C ILE A 76 -9.58 -12.27 0.22
N LEU A 77 -8.29 -12.51 0.39
CA LEU A 77 -7.41 -11.63 1.17
C LEU A 77 -6.91 -10.49 0.28
N PHE A 78 -7.28 -9.26 0.61
CA PHE A 78 -6.69 -8.05 0.02
C PHE A 78 -5.53 -7.58 0.90
N TYR A 79 -4.31 -7.66 0.36
CA TYR A 79 -3.10 -7.19 1.02
C TYR A 79 -2.59 -5.93 0.34
N ASN A 80 -2.64 -4.81 1.05
CA ASN A 80 -2.27 -3.49 0.56
C ASN A 80 -1.01 -2.99 1.26
N ALA A 81 0.13 -3.04 0.56
CA ALA A 81 1.37 -2.42 1.03
C ALA A 81 1.52 -1.02 0.42
N GLY A 82 1.04 -0.03 1.16
CA GLY A 82 1.16 1.39 0.80
C GLY A 82 2.51 2.00 1.18
N SER A 83 2.59 3.31 1.14
CA SER A 83 3.79 4.06 1.56
C SER A 83 3.95 4.06 3.08
N GLU A 84 2.92 4.40 3.84
CA GLU A 84 2.96 4.58 5.29
C GLU A 84 2.70 3.28 6.05
N ALA A 85 1.78 2.47 5.56
CA ALA A 85 1.27 1.31 6.27
C ALA A 85 1.06 0.12 5.35
N VAL A 86 0.98 -1.05 5.97
CA VAL A 86 0.43 -2.26 5.37
C VAL A 86 -0.96 -2.50 5.96
N GLN A 87 -1.91 -2.89 5.12
CA GLN A 87 -3.29 -3.18 5.50
C GLN A 87 -3.71 -4.53 4.89
N ALA A 88 -4.47 -5.30 5.63
CA ALA A 88 -5.07 -6.55 5.16
C ALA A 88 -6.58 -6.52 5.41
N SER A 89 -7.35 -7.06 4.48
CA SER A 89 -8.80 -7.22 4.64
C SER A 89 -9.23 -8.56 4.06
N LEU A 90 -9.96 -9.32 4.83
CA LEU A 90 -10.64 -10.55 4.38
C LEU A 90 -12.02 -10.18 3.87
N VAL A 91 -12.30 -10.51 2.64
CA VAL A 91 -13.56 -10.17 1.97
C VAL A 91 -14.20 -11.44 1.43
N GLU A 92 -15.39 -11.68 1.91
CA GLU A 92 -16.24 -12.79 1.46
C GLU A 92 -17.11 -12.34 0.30
N TYR A 93 -17.07 -13.06 -0.81
CA TYR A 93 -17.94 -12.87 -1.98
C TYR A 93 -18.93 -13.99 -2.05
N SER A 94 -20.19 -13.65 -2.21
CA SER A 94 -21.29 -14.61 -2.36
C SER A 94 -22.35 -14.10 -3.33
N THR A 95 -23.30 -14.94 -3.66
CA THR A 95 -24.46 -14.57 -4.47
C THR A 95 -25.75 -14.94 -3.74
N PHE A 96 -26.79 -14.14 -3.94
CA PHE A 96 -28.10 -14.43 -3.41
C PHE A 96 -29.19 -14.26 -4.49
N PRO A 97 -30.34 -14.95 -4.37
CA PRO A 97 -31.43 -14.80 -5.31
C PRO A 97 -32.02 -13.38 -5.28
N ASP A 98 -32.12 -12.75 -6.45
CA ASP A 98 -32.78 -11.46 -6.60
C ASP A 98 -34.30 -11.63 -6.54
N LYS A 99 -34.92 -11.20 -5.43
CA LYS A 99 -36.37 -11.31 -5.22
C LYS A 99 -37.20 -10.46 -6.18
N GLY A 100 -36.61 -9.47 -6.85
CA GLY A 100 -37.27 -8.57 -7.81
C GLY A 100 -36.97 -8.86 -9.28
N GLY A 101 -35.98 -9.70 -9.58
CA GLY A 101 -35.38 -9.85 -10.90
C GLY A 101 -35.90 -11.01 -11.76
N GLY A 102 -36.94 -11.73 -11.34
CA GLY A 102 -37.47 -12.90 -12.05
C GLY A 102 -36.83 -14.24 -11.64
N LYS A 103 -37.35 -15.35 -12.15
CA LYS A 103 -36.86 -16.70 -11.83
C LYS A 103 -35.39 -16.84 -12.26
N ASN A 104 -34.53 -17.24 -11.32
CA ASN A 104 -33.09 -17.52 -11.48
C ASN A 104 -32.14 -16.31 -11.62
N LYS A 105 -32.57 -15.11 -11.31
CA LYS A 105 -31.63 -13.98 -11.25
C LYS A 105 -30.91 -13.94 -9.89
N THR A 106 -29.59 -13.91 -9.89
CA THR A 106 -28.76 -13.79 -8.70
C THR A 106 -28.02 -12.45 -8.70
N VAL A 107 -27.83 -11.90 -7.52
CA VAL A 107 -27.04 -10.68 -7.29
C VAL A 107 -25.81 -11.04 -6.47
N GLY A 108 -24.67 -10.55 -6.90
CA GLY A 108 -23.43 -10.67 -6.14
C GLY A 108 -23.44 -9.72 -4.94
N GLN A 109 -22.88 -10.17 -3.84
CA GLN A 109 -22.58 -9.35 -2.68
C GLN A 109 -21.18 -9.63 -2.19
N PHE A 110 -20.60 -8.70 -1.46
CA PHE A 110 -19.38 -8.93 -0.70
C PHE A 110 -19.52 -8.37 0.72
N GLU A 111 -18.82 -8.99 1.65
CA GLU A 111 -18.77 -8.60 3.05
C GLU A 111 -17.33 -8.60 3.54
N VAL A 112 -16.92 -7.53 4.22
CA VAL A 112 -15.61 -7.47 4.86
C VAL A 112 -15.69 -8.16 6.22
N LYS A 113 -15.07 -9.34 6.33
CA LYS A 113 -15.12 -10.21 7.52
C LYS A 113 -14.11 -9.80 8.59
N GLY A 114 -12.90 -9.40 8.17
CA GLY A 114 -11.84 -9.01 9.09
C GLY A 114 -10.88 -8.01 8.47
N LYS A 115 -10.22 -7.24 9.34
CA LYS A 115 -9.29 -6.19 8.95
C LYS A 115 -8.11 -6.14 9.90
N GLY A 116 -6.93 -5.86 9.36
CA GLY A 116 -5.73 -5.60 10.14
C GLY A 116 -4.84 -4.58 9.47
N TRP A 117 -3.99 -3.94 10.24
CA TRP A 117 -3.05 -2.94 9.72
C TRP A 117 -1.82 -2.78 10.58
N LYS A 118 -0.72 -2.32 9.95
CA LYS A 118 0.51 -1.95 10.65
C LYS A 118 1.02 -0.63 10.09
N LYS A 119 0.91 0.43 10.88
CA LYS A 119 1.54 1.74 10.57
C LYS A 119 3.06 1.62 10.66
N GLY A 120 3.78 2.39 9.86
CA GLY A 120 5.25 2.38 9.84
C GLY A 120 5.87 1.11 9.24
N ALA A 121 5.08 0.27 8.55
CA ALA A 121 5.56 -0.93 7.88
C ALA A 121 5.44 -0.84 6.34
N GLY A 122 5.13 0.33 5.81
CA GLY A 122 5.00 0.56 4.37
C GLY A 122 6.32 0.85 3.67
N GLY A 123 6.23 1.16 2.38
CA GLY A 123 7.39 1.42 1.52
C GLY A 123 8.27 2.57 1.97
N PHE A 124 7.72 3.54 2.70
CA PHE A 124 8.49 4.64 3.29
C PHE A 124 9.41 4.19 4.43
N ALA A 125 9.01 3.21 5.22
CA ALA A 125 9.88 2.63 6.25
C ALA A 125 11.11 1.93 5.63
N ILE A 126 10.94 1.28 4.49
CA ILE A 126 12.05 0.71 3.71
C ILE A 126 12.97 1.84 3.19
N ASP A 127 12.41 2.96 2.71
CA ASP A 127 13.20 4.12 2.29
C ASP A 127 14.01 4.71 3.46
N LEU A 128 13.44 4.75 4.66
CA LEU A 128 14.16 5.20 5.86
C LEU A 128 15.32 4.26 6.21
N ALA A 129 15.09 2.96 6.20
CA ALA A 129 16.14 1.96 6.45
C ALA A 129 17.31 2.08 5.46
N LEU A 130 17.00 2.27 4.17
CA LEU A 130 18.03 2.56 3.16
C LEU A 130 18.70 3.91 3.36
N THR A 131 17.97 4.92 3.79
CA THR A 131 18.52 6.24 4.11
C THR A 131 19.58 6.13 5.19
N GLU A 132 19.31 5.38 6.26
CA GLU A 132 20.26 5.12 7.34
C GLU A 132 21.50 4.36 6.85
N LEU A 133 21.31 3.32 6.03
CA LEU A 133 22.40 2.55 5.44
C LEU A 133 23.32 3.44 4.56
N LEU A 134 22.75 4.31 3.74
CA LEU A 134 23.51 5.25 2.91
C LEU A 134 24.20 6.32 3.74
N ALA A 135 23.57 6.82 4.81
CA ALA A 135 24.16 7.77 5.75
C ALA A 135 25.38 7.17 6.44
N ASP A 136 25.29 5.93 6.91
CA ASP A 136 26.42 5.21 7.49
C ASP A 136 27.58 5.01 6.49
N GLY A 137 27.23 4.66 5.25
CA GLY A 137 28.21 4.54 4.17
C GLY A 137 28.95 5.85 3.90
N PHE A 138 28.23 6.98 3.87
CA PHE A 138 28.85 8.29 3.71
C PHE A 138 29.68 8.71 4.93
N ASN A 139 29.17 8.53 6.14
CA ASN A 139 29.89 8.85 7.37
C ASN A 139 31.24 8.11 7.45
N LYS A 140 31.31 6.85 7.06
CA LYS A 140 32.58 6.10 6.98
C LYS A 140 33.56 6.78 6.03
N LYS A 141 33.12 7.22 4.85
CA LYS A 141 33.95 7.91 3.87
C LYS A 141 34.38 9.31 4.34
N TRP A 142 33.46 10.05 4.94
CA TRP A 142 33.71 11.40 5.45
C TRP A 142 34.69 11.38 6.61
N ASN A 143 34.48 10.52 7.60
CA ASN A 143 35.37 10.40 8.77
C ASN A 143 36.76 9.87 8.42
N ALA A 144 36.92 9.09 7.36
CA ALA A 144 38.21 8.66 6.85
C ALA A 144 39.08 9.84 6.37
N LYS A 145 38.48 10.97 6.03
CA LYS A 145 39.15 12.22 5.64
C LYS A 145 39.51 13.12 6.84
N LYS A 146 39.49 12.58 8.07
CA LYS A 146 39.75 13.28 9.35
C LYS A 146 38.72 14.35 9.73
N GLN A 147 37.60 14.39 9.07
CA GLN A 147 36.45 15.23 9.41
C GLN A 147 35.54 14.43 10.35
N LYS A 148 35.37 14.87 11.58
CA LYS A 148 34.47 14.23 12.55
C LYS A 148 33.07 14.86 12.42
N GLY A 149 32.09 14.06 11.99
CA GLY A 149 30.73 14.55 11.88
C GLY A 149 29.75 13.41 11.60
N ASP A 150 28.48 13.73 11.69
CA ASP A 150 27.39 12.84 11.29
C ASP A 150 26.51 13.56 10.25
N VAL A 151 26.42 13.01 9.06
CA VAL A 151 25.63 13.56 7.96
C VAL A 151 24.15 13.72 8.31
N ARG A 152 23.66 12.96 9.30
CA ARG A 152 22.28 13.05 9.81
C ARG A 152 21.95 14.42 10.40
N THR A 153 22.95 15.16 10.86
CA THR A 153 22.78 16.54 11.37
C THR A 153 22.68 17.58 10.27
N ILE A 154 22.82 17.19 8.99
CA ILE A 154 22.85 18.09 7.84
C ILE A 154 21.61 17.91 6.97
N PRO A 155 20.55 18.73 7.13
CA PRO A 155 19.25 18.52 6.47
C PRO A 155 19.35 18.44 4.94
N ARG A 156 20.20 19.27 4.32
CA ARG A 156 20.39 19.29 2.86
C ARG A 156 21.00 17.98 2.34
N ALA A 157 21.97 17.44 3.05
CA ALA A 157 22.59 16.15 2.69
C ALA A 157 21.60 15.01 2.89
N MET A 158 20.88 14.99 4.01
CA MET A 158 19.85 13.98 4.27
C MET A 158 18.71 14.01 3.25
N ALA A 159 18.31 15.17 2.74
CA ALA A 159 17.33 15.26 1.66
C ALA A 159 17.82 14.58 0.37
N LYS A 160 19.11 14.77 0.00
CA LYS A 160 19.71 14.07 -1.15
C LYS A 160 19.80 12.57 -0.93
N ILE A 161 20.20 12.14 0.28
CA ILE A 161 20.27 10.71 0.63
C ILE A 161 18.88 10.05 0.56
N ARG A 162 17.84 10.68 1.11
CA ARG A 162 16.46 10.17 1.03
C ARG A 162 15.97 10.01 -0.40
N ALA A 163 16.24 11.00 -1.26
CA ALA A 163 15.89 10.92 -2.67
C ALA A 163 16.61 9.77 -3.38
N ALA A 164 17.90 9.56 -3.07
CA ALA A 164 18.69 8.45 -3.59
C ALA A 164 18.20 7.10 -3.06
N ALA A 165 17.86 7.00 -1.76
CA ALA A 165 17.33 5.79 -1.13
C ALA A 165 16.03 5.33 -1.81
N LYS A 166 15.06 6.24 -2.01
CA LYS A 166 13.81 5.95 -2.71
C LYS A 166 14.06 5.37 -4.10
N LYS A 167 14.88 6.05 -4.91
CA LYS A 167 15.24 5.58 -6.25
C LYS A 167 15.97 4.22 -6.22
N THR A 168 16.85 4.04 -5.25
CA THR A 168 17.58 2.78 -5.06
C THR A 168 16.64 1.62 -4.73
N LYS A 169 15.65 1.80 -3.85
CA LYS A 169 14.61 0.80 -3.56
C LYS A 169 13.85 0.41 -4.84
N GLU A 170 13.41 1.39 -5.62
CA GLU A 170 12.67 1.15 -6.86
C GLU A 170 13.51 0.32 -7.86
N VAL A 171 14.78 0.66 -8.04
CA VAL A 171 15.68 -0.09 -8.95
C VAL A 171 16.00 -1.48 -8.40
N LEU A 172 16.29 -1.64 -7.10
CA LEU A 172 16.57 -2.94 -6.49
C LEU A 172 15.34 -3.87 -6.45
N SER A 173 14.13 -3.33 -6.64
CA SER A 173 12.94 -4.15 -6.81
C SER A 173 12.98 -4.95 -8.14
N ALA A 174 13.63 -4.41 -9.17
CA ALA A 174 13.81 -5.08 -10.45
C ALA A 174 15.21 -5.74 -10.61
N ASN A 175 16.25 -5.09 -10.08
CA ASN A 175 17.65 -5.50 -10.25
C ASN A 175 18.23 -6.11 -8.96
N GLU A 176 19.28 -6.91 -9.08
CA GLU A 176 19.96 -7.50 -7.92
C GLU A 176 20.97 -6.55 -7.27
N LYS A 177 21.51 -5.60 -8.02
CA LYS A 177 22.50 -4.61 -7.56
C LYS A 177 22.42 -3.31 -8.33
N ILE A 178 22.80 -2.20 -7.68
CA ILE A 178 22.85 -0.87 -8.27
C ILE A 178 24.05 -0.08 -7.73
N PRO A 179 24.79 0.66 -8.57
CA PRO A 179 25.67 1.72 -8.10
C PRO A 179 24.83 2.95 -7.68
N VAL A 180 24.96 3.38 -6.44
CA VAL A 180 24.35 4.60 -5.89
C VAL A 180 25.39 5.69 -5.90
N GLY A 181 25.17 6.77 -6.64
CA GLY A 181 26.04 7.94 -6.72
C GLY A 181 25.30 9.20 -6.31
N ILE A 182 25.88 10.00 -5.40
CA ILE A 182 25.35 11.30 -5.01
C ILE A 182 26.50 12.31 -5.10
N PRO A 183 26.54 13.13 -6.17
CA PRO A 183 27.61 14.13 -6.34
C PRO A 183 27.47 15.24 -5.32
N SER A 184 28.61 15.75 -4.88
CA SER A 184 28.75 16.84 -3.89
C SER A 184 27.73 16.73 -2.76
N LEU A 185 27.73 15.55 -2.09
CA LEU A 185 26.75 15.28 -1.04
C LEU A 185 26.91 16.26 0.11
N HIS A 186 28.14 16.41 0.63
CA HIS A 186 28.51 17.37 1.64
C HIS A 186 30.03 17.66 1.58
N ASP A 187 30.46 18.89 1.89
CA ASP A 187 31.84 19.35 1.86
C ASP A 187 32.58 19.02 0.55
N ASP A 188 31.90 19.22 -0.58
CA ASP A 188 32.35 18.82 -1.93
C ASP A 188 32.81 17.37 -2.06
N ILE A 189 32.33 16.51 -1.17
CA ILE A 189 32.60 15.08 -1.20
C ILE A 189 31.48 14.37 -1.96
N ASP A 190 31.88 13.70 -3.03
CA ASP A 190 31.01 12.77 -3.73
C ASP A 190 30.85 11.48 -2.93
N PHE A 191 29.62 11.00 -2.87
CA PHE A 191 29.33 9.68 -2.33
C PHE A 191 29.06 8.70 -3.43
N SER A 192 29.65 7.52 -3.32
CA SER A 192 29.35 6.38 -4.19
C SER A 192 29.49 5.08 -3.42
N MET A 193 28.54 4.19 -3.57
CA MET A 193 28.61 2.80 -3.11
C MET A 193 27.79 1.91 -4.05
N THR A 194 28.12 0.63 -4.09
CA THR A 194 27.28 -0.36 -4.74
C THR A 194 26.40 -1.02 -3.68
N LEU A 195 25.10 -1.10 -3.95
CA LEU A 195 24.12 -1.74 -3.09
C LEU A 195 23.51 -2.94 -3.78
N THR A 196 23.28 -3.99 -3.00
CA THR A 196 22.67 -5.24 -3.44
C THR A 196 21.28 -5.42 -2.80
N ARG A 197 20.45 -6.25 -3.42
CA ARG A 197 19.11 -6.57 -2.86
C ARG A 197 19.20 -7.22 -1.47
N PRO A 198 20.12 -8.19 -1.18
CA PRO A 198 20.28 -8.71 0.17
C PRO A 198 20.65 -7.66 1.22
N GLU A 199 21.44 -6.62 0.86
CA GLU A 199 21.74 -5.52 1.78
C GLU A 199 20.52 -4.64 2.07
N LEU A 200 19.66 -4.39 1.06
CA LEU A 200 18.37 -3.74 1.25
C LEU A 200 17.47 -4.57 2.17
N GLU A 201 17.33 -5.85 1.91
CA GLU A 201 16.49 -6.76 2.70
C GLU A 201 16.96 -6.83 4.16
N LYS A 202 18.26 -6.88 4.37
CA LYS A 202 18.86 -6.84 5.71
C LYS A 202 18.60 -5.51 6.41
N ALA A 203 18.76 -4.39 5.71
CA ALA A 203 18.48 -3.07 6.29
C ALA A 203 17.00 -2.89 6.65
N ALA A 204 16.10 -3.47 5.86
CA ALA A 204 14.66 -3.39 6.06
C ALA A 204 14.07 -4.56 6.89
N ALA A 205 14.90 -5.40 7.52
CA ALA A 205 14.46 -6.61 8.19
C ALA A 205 13.33 -6.35 9.21
N GLU A 206 13.46 -5.34 10.07
CA GLU A 206 12.44 -4.98 11.07
C GLU A 206 11.08 -4.63 10.44
N VAL A 207 11.08 -4.01 9.26
CA VAL A 207 9.86 -3.66 8.51
C VAL A 207 9.24 -4.92 7.89
N LEU A 208 10.08 -5.81 7.37
CA LEU A 208 9.66 -7.05 6.71
C LEU A 208 9.13 -8.08 7.72
N ASP A 209 9.69 -8.13 8.92
CA ASP A 209 9.28 -9.05 10.00
C ASP A 209 7.84 -8.79 10.47
N VAL A 210 7.36 -7.55 10.37
CA VAL A 210 5.99 -7.18 10.76
C VAL A 210 5.01 -7.10 9.58
N ALA A 211 5.46 -7.41 8.37
CA ALA A 211 4.66 -7.27 7.15
C ALA A 211 3.43 -8.20 7.14
N THR A 212 3.48 -9.35 7.82
CA THR A 212 2.37 -10.30 7.88
C THR A 212 1.42 -10.07 9.06
N GLN A 213 1.78 -9.20 10.03
CA GLN A 213 0.94 -8.94 11.19
C GLN A 213 -0.49 -8.50 10.84
N PRO A 214 -0.71 -7.63 9.83
CA PRO A 214 -2.06 -7.26 9.41
C PRO A 214 -2.93 -8.44 8.96
N ILE A 215 -2.32 -9.49 8.40
CA ILE A 215 -3.07 -10.69 7.99
C ILE A 215 -3.51 -11.46 9.22
N ILE A 216 -2.64 -11.61 10.22
CA ILE A 216 -2.96 -12.27 11.49
C ILE A 216 -4.11 -11.54 12.17
N ASP A 217 -3.99 -10.21 12.31
CA ASP A 217 -5.02 -9.38 12.94
C ASP A 217 -6.38 -9.47 12.20
N ALA A 218 -6.37 -9.55 10.86
CA ALA A 218 -7.57 -9.69 10.06
C ALA A 218 -8.23 -11.08 10.22
N LEU A 219 -7.42 -12.14 10.26
CA LEU A 219 -7.89 -13.52 10.51
C LEU A 219 -8.50 -13.65 11.89
N ASP A 220 -7.82 -13.14 12.92
CA ASP A 220 -8.30 -13.15 14.30
C ASP A 220 -9.63 -12.39 14.43
N ALA A 221 -9.73 -11.20 13.81
CA ALA A 221 -10.96 -10.40 13.81
C ALA A 221 -12.13 -11.10 13.10
N ALA A 222 -11.84 -11.92 12.09
CA ALA A 222 -12.83 -12.71 11.36
C ALA A 222 -13.13 -14.07 12.02
N ASN A 223 -12.36 -14.48 13.02
CA ASN A 223 -12.34 -15.83 13.57
C ASN A 223 -12.11 -16.90 12.47
N MET A 224 -11.18 -16.60 11.57
CA MET A 224 -10.80 -17.41 10.41
C MET A 224 -9.33 -17.84 10.50
N THR A 225 -8.97 -18.79 9.65
CA THR A 225 -7.59 -19.30 9.50
C THR A 225 -7.09 -19.07 8.09
N VAL A 226 -5.81 -19.35 7.84
CA VAL A 226 -5.24 -19.29 6.48
C VAL A 226 -5.91 -20.29 5.54
N ASP A 227 -6.44 -21.41 6.07
CA ASP A 227 -7.14 -22.43 5.27
C ASP A 227 -8.45 -21.93 4.67
N ASP A 228 -9.06 -20.90 5.26
CA ASP A 228 -10.31 -20.29 4.77
C ASP A 228 -10.08 -19.30 3.60
N ILE A 229 -8.82 -18.97 3.27
CA ILE A 229 -8.50 -18.02 2.19
C ILE A 229 -8.49 -18.74 0.83
N ASP A 230 -9.41 -18.40 -0.06
CA ASP A 230 -9.47 -18.94 -1.43
C ASP A 230 -8.55 -18.24 -2.41
N GLY A 231 -8.21 -16.97 -2.18
CA GLY A 231 -7.37 -16.19 -3.06
C GLY A 231 -6.71 -15.01 -2.35
N VAL A 232 -5.62 -14.51 -2.92
CA VAL A 232 -4.88 -13.35 -2.39
C VAL A 232 -4.69 -12.33 -3.49
N GLU A 233 -5.18 -11.12 -3.28
CA GLU A 233 -4.98 -9.98 -4.17
C GLU A 233 -4.04 -8.98 -3.51
N ILE A 234 -2.91 -8.71 -4.14
CA ILE A 234 -1.91 -7.76 -3.62
C ILE A 234 -1.99 -6.43 -4.35
N ILE A 235 -2.05 -5.34 -3.59
CA ILE A 235 -2.16 -3.97 -4.10
C ILE A 235 -1.18 -3.03 -3.41
N GLY A 236 -0.99 -1.85 -3.99
CA GLY A 236 -0.08 -0.83 -3.48
C GLY A 236 1.38 -1.02 -3.92
N GLY A 237 2.13 0.08 -3.94
CA GLY A 237 3.50 0.10 -4.48
C GLY A 237 4.53 -0.71 -3.68
N GLY A 238 4.30 -0.93 -2.39
CA GLY A 238 5.19 -1.70 -1.52
C GLY A 238 5.30 -3.19 -1.90
N VAL A 239 4.27 -3.76 -2.52
CA VAL A 239 4.30 -5.16 -2.99
C VAL A 239 5.26 -5.39 -4.15
N ARG A 240 5.77 -4.32 -4.78
CA ARG A 240 6.79 -4.42 -5.83
C ARG A 240 8.15 -4.82 -5.29
N VAL A 241 8.39 -4.72 -3.99
CA VAL A 241 9.61 -5.22 -3.33
C VAL A 241 9.55 -6.74 -3.25
N PRO A 242 10.47 -7.50 -3.90
CA PRO A 242 10.37 -8.95 -4.00
C PRO A 242 10.31 -9.67 -2.65
N ARG A 243 11.03 -9.17 -1.65
CA ARG A 243 11.04 -9.78 -0.32
C ARG A 243 9.69 -9.66 0.39
N VAL A 244 8.90 -8.60 0.16
CA VAL A 244 7.53 -8.50 0.67
C VAL A 244 6.68 -9.65 0.16
N GLN A 245 6.74 -9.94 -1.15
CA GLN A 245 6.01 -11.07 -1.73
C GLN A 245 6.52 -12.42 -1.21
N ALA A 246 7.84 -12.56 -1.02
CA ALA A 246 8.44 -13.79 -0.48
C ALA A 246 7.93 -14.05 0.94
N VAL A 247 7.95 -13.05 1.82
CA VAL A 247 7.45 -13.14 3.20
C VAL A 247 5.95 -13.52 3.23
N LEU A 248 5.15 -12.98 2.31
CA LEU A 248 3.73 -13.35 2.21
C LEU A 248 3.55 -14.81 1.80
N ARG A 249 4.29 -15.28 0.77
CA ARG A 249 4.24 -16.69 0.33
C ARG A 249 4.71 -17.64 1.43
N GLU A 250 5.81 -17.32 2.10
CA GLU A 250 6.33 -18.08 3.24
C GLU A 250 5.25 -18.19 4.33
N PHE A 251 4.65 -17.08 4.75
CA PHE A 251 3.60 -17.04 5.76
C PHE A 251 2.38 -17.90 5.38
N LEU A 252 1.86 -17.76 4.15
CA LEU A 252 0.72 -18.53 3.69
C LEU A 252 1.07 -20.03 3.62
N THR A 253 2.25 -20.36 3.12
CA THR A 253 2.70 -21.76 3.01
C THR A 253 2.89 -22.40 4.37
N GLU A 254 3.52 -21.71 5.33
CA GLU A 254 3.80 -22.27 6.66
C GLU A 254 2.53 -22.55 7.47
N ARG A 255 1.53 -21.69 7.36
CA ARG A 255 0.30 -21.76 8.16
C ARG A 255 -0.83 -22.55 7.52
N ARG A 256 -0.77 -22.83 6.21
CA ARG A 256 -1.80 -23.62 5.55
C ARG A 256 -1.62 -25.10 5.86
N THR A 257 -2.73 -25.79 6.14
CA THR A 257 -2.73 -27.23 6.44
C THR A 257 -2.33 -28.03 5.20
N ASN A 258 -2.97 -27.76 4.04
CA ASN A 258 -2.63 -28.37 2.76
C ASN A 258 -1.63 -27.51 1.98
N LYS A 259 -0.36 -27.88 1.99
CA LYS A 259 0.73 -27.15 1.31
C LYS A 259 0.63 -27.15 -0.22
N SER A 260 -0.15 -28.03 -0.81
CA SER A 260 -0.38 -28.07 -2.28
C SER A 260 -1.48 -27.12 -2.75
N ASP A 261 -2.22 -26.52 -1.81
CA ASP A 261 -3.35 -25.63 -2.09
C ASP A 261 -3.13 -24.21 -1.55
N VAL A 262 -1.89 -23.71 -1.61
CA VAL A 262 -1.56 -22.35 -1.21
C VAL A 262 -1.99 -21.39 -2.33
N PRO A 263 -2.83 -20.38 -2.04
CA PRO A 263 -3.26 -19.43 -3.06
C PRO A 263 -2.08 -18.59 -3.57
N GLU A 264 -2.04 -18.41 -4.88
CA GLU A 264 -1.05 -17.54 -5.51
C GLU A 264 -1.31 -16.06 -5.16
N LEU A 265 -0.22 -15.29 -5.09
CA LEU A 265 -0.33 -13.83 -4.97
C LEU A 265 -0.73 -13.25 -6.33
N SER A 266 -1.95 -12.77 -6.41
CA SER A 266 -2.54 -12.25 -7.64
C SER A 266 -2.45 -10.74 -7.72
N VAL A 267 -2.32 -10.21 -8.94
CA VAL A 267 -2.27 -8.78 -9.27
C VAL A 267 -3.30 -8.47 -10.38
N HIS A 268 -4.52 -8.96 -10.22
CA HIS A 268 -5.57 -8.72 -11.20
C HIS A 268 -6.02 -7.26 -11.23
N LEU A 269 -5.91 -6.59 -10.09
CA LEU A 269 -6.22 -5.17 -9.97
C LEU A 269 -5.00 -4.32 -10.38
N ASN A 270 -5.25 -3.21 -11.07
CA ASN A 270 -4.24 -2.17 -11.20
C ASN A 270 -4.04 -1.52 -9.82
N GLY A 271 -2.91 -1.78 -9.17
CA GLY A 271 -2.61 -1.32 -7.82
C GLY A 271 -2.56 0.21 -7.66
N ASP A 272 -2.45 0.95 -8.75
CA ASP A 272 -2.42 2.42 -8.76
C ASP A 272 -3.83 3.03 -8.96
N GLU A 273 -4.80 2.28 -9.52
CA GLU A 273 -6.13 2.79 -9.92
C GLU A 273 -7.30 2.12 -9.18
N ALA A 274 -7.15 0.87 -8.77
CA ALA A 274 -8.25 0.04 -8.25
C ALA A 274 -9.03 0.70 -7.10
N VAL A 275 -8.33 1.38 -6.20
CA VAL A 275 -8.93 2.07 -5.06
C VAL A 275 -9.81 3.24 -5.52
N ALA A 276 -9.33 4.03 -6.49
CA ALA A 276 -10.09 5.16 -7.04
C ALA A 276 -11.29 4.70 -7.87
N LEU A 277 -11.12 3.65 -8.69
CA LEU A 277 -12.20 3.06 -9.48
C LEU A 277 -13.29 2.47 -8.59
N GLY A 278 -12.92 1.75 -7.53
CA GLY A 278 -13.89 1.22 -6.56
C GLY A 278 -14.63 2.32 -5.80
N ALA A 279 -13.95 3.41 -5.45
CA ALA A 279 -14.59 4.58 -4.85
C ALA A 279 -15.58 5.26 -5.82
N ALA A 280 -15.23 5.35 -7.10
CA ALA A 280 -16.12 5.89 -8.14
C ALA A 280 -17.36 5.00 -8.33
N LEU A 281 -17.20 3.68 -8.32
CA LEU A 281 -18.32 2.73 -8.36
C LEU A 281 -19.24 2.89 -7.14
N HIS A 282 -18.67 3.08 -5.94
CA HIS A 282 -19.45 3.35 -4.74
C HIS A 282 -20.23 4.66 -4.90
N GLY A 283 -19.58 5.71 -5.40
CA GLY A 283 -20.22 7.01 -5.65
C GLY A 283 -21.34 6.98 -6.68
N ALA A 284 -21.31 6.05 -7.62
CA ALA A 284 -22.41 5.86 -8.60
C ALA A 284 -23.66 5.24 -7.98
N ASN A 285 -23.57 4.66 -6.79
CA ASN A 285 -24.66 4.00 -6.07
C ASN A 285 -25.18 4.80 -4.86
N VAL A 286 -24.58 5.94 -4.54
CA VAL A 286 -24.96 6.84 -3.45
C VAL A 286 -25.66 8.08 -4.00
#